data_503df521266b65eb061ac29a4b1e4178
#
_entry.id   503df521266b65eb061ac29a4b1e4178
#
_cell.length_a   1.000
_cell.length_b   1.000
_cell.length_c   1.000
_cell.angle_alpha   90.00
_cell.angle_beta   90.00
_cell.angle_gamma   90.00
#
_symmetry.space_group_name_H-M   'P 1'
#
loop_
_entity.id
_entity.type
_entity.pdbx_description
1 polymer ?
#
loop_
_entity_poly.entity_id
_entity_poly.type
_entity_poly.pdbx_seq_one_letter_code
_entity_poly.pdbx_strand_id
1 'polypeptide(L)'
;MKPIICFIDDSDFEHDLVREEIASSVPDLEFIQAYTYDEARDLLGKRIPTLFLLDLWGQDMEVKKPYLTPKEEMQKRISQFNTLDTVYDGLENFSGDRTNEFLKRFFTIVDSWRNLFQEVCDRIGQNGKYGLGNLKQVRKDYPGVPAVFYTRKSLINDAVAMLKAGADGLMIKPSGKDDVETRSLTREKAPGLIEELSLIVDTKMDQMKKIKDSLGNEMMAKKSAMEDLISGWKEFRIK
;
A
#
# COMPACT_ATOMS: atom_id res chain seq x y z
N MET A 1 21.23 1.42 17.50
CA MET A 1 20.96 1.58 16.04
C MET A 1 19.53 2.01 15.93
N LYS A 2 19.22 3.05 15.12
CA LYS A 2 17.83 3.48 14.93
C LYS A 2 17.06 2.40 14.13
N PRO A 3 15.78 2.14 14.47
CA PRO A 3 14.92 1.30 13.64
C PRO A 3 14.78 1.91 12.24
N ILE A 4 14.73 1.06 11.21
CA ILE A 4 14.69 1.48 9.81
C ILE A 4 13.33 1.14 9.21
N ILE A 5 12.64 2.14 8.68
CA ILE A 5 11.50 1.95 7.77
C ILE A 5 12.03 2.12 6.34
N CYS A 6 11.90 1.07 5.53
CA CYS A 6 12.26 1.11 4.12
C CYS A 6 11.01 1.42 3.30
N PHE A 7 10.93 2.63 2.76
CA PHE A 7 9.81 3.11 1.94
C PHE A 7 10.13 2.94 0.45
N ILE A 8 9.24 2.27 -0.29
CA ILE A 8 9.40 2.03 -1.72
C ILE A 8 8.16 2.56 -2.46
N ASP A 9 8.38 3.57 -3.29
CA ASP A 9 7.36 4.30 -4.04
C ASP A 9 7.97 4.88 -5.32
N ASP A 10 7.23 4.98 -6.42
CA ASP A 10 7.74 5.54 -7.68
C ASP A 10 7.54 7.06 -7.82
N SER A 11 6.96 7.72 -6.81
CA SER A 11 6.56 9.12 -6.83
C SER A 11 7.48 10.02 -6.00
N ASP A 12 8.13 11.00 -6.64
CA ASP A 12 8.91 12.05 -5.97
C ASP A 12 8.09 12.78 -4.89
N PHE A 13 6.82 13.08 -5.20
CA PHE A 13 5.93 13.75 -4.27
C PHE A 13 5.69 12.95 -2.98
N GLU A 14 5.55 11.64 -3.10
CA GLU A 14 5.39 10.76 -1.94
C GLU A 14 6.69 10.68 -1.11
N HIS A 15 7.83 10.65 -1.77
CA HIS A 15 9.14 10.74 -1.09
C HIS A 15 9.29 12.04 -0.31
N ASP A 16 8.86 13.17 -0.89
CA ASP A 16 8.86 14.46 -0.21
C ASP A 16 7.92 14.45 1.01
N LEU A 17 6.70 13.90 0.88
CA LEU A 17 5.76 13.77 1.99
C LEU A 17 6.34 12.93 3.14
N VAL A 18 6.94 11.80 2.83
CA VAL A 18 7.57 10.96 3.87
C VAL A 18 8.71 11.70 4.54
N ARG A 19 9.58 12.37 3.79
CA ARG A 19 10.74 13.09 4.33
C ARG A 19 10.33 14.29 5.19
N GLU A 20 9.40 15.10 4.69
CA GLU A 20 9.09 16.40 5.29
C GLU A 20 7.99 16.32 6.35
N GLU A 21 7.00 15.47 6.16
CA GLU A 21 5.81 15.45 7.02
C GLU A 21 5.80 14.26 8.00
N ILE A 22 6.38 13.11 7.62
CA ILE A 22 6.37 11.92 8.47
C ILE A 22 7.70 11.78 9.24
N ALA A 23 8.83 11.67 8.53
CA ALA A 23 10.13 11.43 9.14
C ALA A 23 10.56 12.54 10.10
N SER A 24 10.20 13.80 9.78
CA SER A 24 10.48 14.96 10.64
C SER A 24 9.78 14.89 12.00
N SER A 25 8.65 14.19 12.10
CA SER A 25 7.90 14.01 13.36
C SER A 25 8.45 12.90 14.25
N VAL A 26 9.32 12.03 13.73
CA VAL A 26 9.85 10.84 14.42
C VAL A 26 11.37 10.72 14.26
N PRO A 27 12.16 11.62 14.88
CA PRO A 27 13.61 11.70 14.68
C PRO A 27 14.37 10.46 15.15
N ASP A 28 13.75 9.59 15.94
CA ASP A 28 14.32 8.32 16.41
C ASP A 28 14.20 7.18 15.40
N LEU A 29 13.46 7.38 14.31
CA LEU A 29 13.36 6.45 13.18
C LEU A 29 14.26 6.90 12.03
N GLU A 30 14.80 5.94 11.30
CA GLU A 30 15.49 6.17 10.02
C GLU A 30 14.56 5.75 8.87
N PHE A 31 14.33 6.66 7.91
CA PHE A 31 13.61 6.34 6.68
C PHE A 31 14.61 6.17 5.55
N ILE A 32 14.68 4.96 4.98
CA ILE A 32 15.36 4.70 3.71
C ILE A 32 14.30 4.74 2.63
N GLN A 33 14.48 5.63 1.66
CA GLN A 33 13.52 5.86 0.59
C GLN A 33 14.11 5.42 -0.75
N ALA A 34 13.35 4.64 -1.51
CA ALA A 34 13.78 4.09 -2.79
C ALA A 34 12.62 4.03 -3.79
N TYR A 35 12.93 4.14 -5.07
CA TYR A 35 11.95 4.06 -6.15
C TYR A 35 11.67 2.62 -6.59
N THR A 36 12.59 1.71 -6.30
CA THR A 36 12.47 0.29 -6.65
C THR A 36 13.01 -0.60 -5.52
N TYR A 37 12.64 -1.87 -5.54
CA TYR A 37 13.20 -2.84 -4.61
C TYR A 37 14.73 -2.99 -4.73
N ASP A 38 15.27 -2.98 -5.95
CA ASP A 38 16.70 -3.12 -6.17
C ASP A 38 17.48 -1.94 -5.57
N GLU A 39 16.99 -0.72 -5.75
CA GLU A 39 17.55 0.47 -5.09
C GLU A 39 17.45 0.38 -3.57
N ALA A 40 16.32 -0.04 -3.03
CA ALA A 40 16.13 -0.24 -1.61
C ALA A 40 17.15 -1.24 -1.04
N ARG A 41 17.37 -2.36 -1.72
CA ARG A 41 18.35 -3.36 -1.34
C ARG A 41 19.78 -2.80 -1.32
N ASP A 42 20.14 -2.01 -2.34
CA ASP A 42 21.46 -1.40 -2.45
C ASP A 42 21.69 -0.36 -1.34
N LEU A 43 20.69 0.48 -1.03
CA LEU A 43 20.74 1.45 0.07
C LEU A 43 20.78 0.79 1.45
N LEU A 44 20.08 -0.33 1.64
CA LEU A 44 20.12 -1.12 2.87
C LEU A 44 21.49 -1.79 3.05
N GLY A 45 22.10 -2.29 1.99
CA GLY A 45 23.35 -3.04 2.05
C GLY A 45 23.18 -4.29 2.92
N LYS A 46 23.88 -4.34 4.07
CA LYS A 46 23.78 -5.45 5.04
C LYS A 46 22.79 -5.19 6.18
N ARG A 47 22.14 -4.03 6.19
CA ARG A 47 21.19 -3.67 7.25
C ARG A 47 19.86 -4.37 7.01
N ILE A 48 19.21 -4.77 8.09
CA ILE A 48 17.88 -5.35 8.05
C ILE A 48 16.90 -4.27 8.50
N PRO A 49 15.92 -3.89 7.66
CA PRO A 49 14.92 -2.92 8.06
C PRO A 49 13.96 -3.51 9.09
N THR A 50 13.39 -2.65 9.90
CA THR A 50 12.35 -3.02 10.87
C THR A 50 11.02 -3.29 10.19
N LEU A 51 10.75 -2.56 9.09
CA LEU A 51 9.51 -2.65 8.32
C LEU A 51 9.75 -2.16 6.89
N PHE A 52 9.07 -2.79 5.92
CA PHE A 52 8.90 -2.25 4.57
C PHE A 52 7.54 -1.56 4.46
N LEU A 53 7.55 -0.33 3.95
CA LEU A 53 6.37 0.45 3.60
C LEU A 53 6.32 0.59 2.08
N LEU A 54 5.33 -0.02 1.43
CA LEU A 54 5.29 -0.21 -0.02
C LEU A 54 4.12 0.53 -0.64
N ASP A 55 4.34 1.28 -1.72
CA ASP A 55 3.20 1.65 -2.56
C ASP A 55 2.72 0.45 -3.39
N LEU A 56 1.42 0.44 -3.70
CA LEU A 56 0.84 -0.61 -4.52
C LEU A 56 0.98 -0.28 -6.02
N TRP A 57 0.61 0.96 -6.37
CA TRP A 57 0.52 1.39 -7.75
C TRP A 57 1.77 2.16 -8.15
N GLY A 58 2.44 1.67 -9.18
CA GLY A 58 3.60 2.35 -9.70
C GLY A 58 3.84 2.02 -11.16
N GLN A 59 4.92 2.58 -11.71
CA GLN A 59 5.27 2.47 -13.10
C GLN A 59 5.58 1.01 -13.48
N ASP A 60 4.79 0.46 -14.38
CA ASP A 60 5.07 -0.81 -15.03
C ASP A 60 6.15 -0.60 -16.09
N MET A 61 7.35 -1.15 -15.85
CA MET A 61 8.51 -1.02 -16.73
C MET A 61 8.32 -1.72 -18.09
N GLU A 62 7.31 -2.58 -18.24
CA GLU A 62 6.96 -3.19 -19.52
C GLU A 62 6.25 -2.19 -20.44
N VAL A 63 5.62 -1.16 -19.89
CA VAL A 63 4.93 -0.11 -20.64
C VAL A 63 5.92 0.97 -21.09
N LYS A 64 6.48 0.79 -22.27
CA LYS A 64 7.50 1.70 -22.83
C LYS A 64 6.98 3.06 -23.30
N LYS A 65 5.69 3.15 -23.61
CA LYS A 65 5.05 4.38 -24.12
C LYS A 65 3.71 4.58 -23.42
N PRO A 66 3.69 5.32 -22.32
CA PRO A 66 2.43 5.67 -21.65
C PRO A 66 1.51 6.42 -22.62
N TYR A 67 0.24 5.99 -22.65
CA TYR A 67 -0.77 6.60 -23.52
C TYR A 67 -1.82 7.31 -22.69
N LEU A 68 -1.82 8.63 -22.76
CA LEU A 68 -2.88 9.45 -22.15
C LEU A 68 -4.13 9.38 -23.02
N THR A 69 -5.20 8.83 -22.49
CA THR A 69 -6.48 8.73 -23.19
C THR A 69 -7.01 10.12 -23.52
N PRO A 70 -7.30 10.43 -24.82
CA PRO A 70 -7.82 11.74 -25.22
C PRO A 70 -9.16 12.03 -24.54
N LYS A 71 -9.41 13.32 -24.28
CA LYS A 71 -10.63 13.79 -23.61
C LYS A 71 -11.91 13.32 -24.32
N GLU A 72 -11.93 13.36 -25.64
CA GLU A 72 -13.06 12.96 -26.48
C GLU A 72 -13.35 11.47 -26.34
N GLU A 73 -12.31 10.62 -26.29
CA GLU A 73 -12.48 9.19 -26.04
C GLU A 73 -13.04 8.94 -24.64
N MET A 74 -12.51 9.63 -23.63
CA MET A 74 -13.02 9.54 -22.26
C MET A 74 -14.49 9.96 -22.18
N GLN A 75 -14.86 11.09 -22.78
CA GLN A 75 -16.23 11.56 -22.80
C GLN A 75 -17.18 10.56 -23.48
N LYS A 76 -16.76 9.97 -24.60
CA LYS A 76 -17.51 8.93 -25.30
C LYS A 76 -17.71 7.68 -24.43
N ARG A 77 -16.69 7.26 -23.69
CA ARG A 77 -16.79 6.11 -22.78
C ARG A 77 -17.73 6.42 -21.61
N ILE A 78 -17.58 7.57 -20.97
CA ILE A 78 -18.43 8.01 -19.84
C ILE A 78 -19.88 8.16 -20.25
N SER A 79 -20.17 8.65 -21.48
CA SER A 79 -21.54 8.79 -21.97
C SER A 79 -22.29 7.47 -22.17
N GLN A 80 -21.58 6.34 -22.14
CA GLN A 80 -22.16 5.00 -22.20
C GLN A 80 -22.49 4.42 -20.82
N PHE A 81 -22.09 5.10 -19.73
CA PHE A 81 -22.35 4.62 -18.38
C PHE A 81 -23.82 4.85 -18.01
N ASN A 82 -24.34 3.97 -17.19
CA ASN A 82 -25.62 4.17 -16.55
C ASN A 82 -25.60 5.47 -15.73
N THR A 83 -26.70 6.21 -15.76
CA THR A 83 -26.91 7.44 -15.01
C THR A 83 -27.78 7.17 -13.78
N LEU A 84 -27.94 8.18 -12.92
CA LEU A 84 -28.89 8.09 -11.82
C LEU A 84 -30.33 7.87 -12.32
N ASP A 85 -30.69 8.45 -13.46
CA ASP A 85 -32.03 8.23 -14.05
C ASP A 85 -32.25 6.75 -14.34
N THR A 86 -31.25 6.05 -14.90
CA THR A 86 -31.34 4.60 -15.15
C THR A 86 -31.43 3.78 -13.86
N VAL A 87 -30.87 4.25 -12.73
CA VAL A 87 -31.01 3.59 -11.43
C VAL A 87 -32.46 3.64 -10.93
N TYR A 88 -33.11 4.77 -11.10
CA TYR A 88 -34.50 5.01 -10.62
C TYR A 88 -35.57 4.53 -11.59
N ASP A 89 -35.26 4.38 -12.89
CA ASP A 89 -36.21 4.04 -13.92
C ASP A 89 -36.98 2.76 -13.59
N GLY A 90 -38.32 2.88 -13.49
CA GLY A 90 -39.23 1.79 -13.16
C GLY A 90 -39.04 1.15 -11.77
N LEU A 91 -38.22 1.74 -10.88
CA LEU A 91 -37.97 1.18 -9.56
C LEU A 91 -39.21 1.21 -8.67
N GLU A 92 -40.07 2.23 -8.81
CA GLU A 92 -41.33 2.33 -8.07
C GLU A 92 -42.31 1.19 -8.40
N ASN A 93 -42.22 0.63 -9.60
CA ASN A 93 -43.10 -0.46 -10.09
C ASN A 93 -42.46 -1.85 -9.93
N PHE A 94 -41.22 -1.91 -9.38
CA PHE A 94 -40.53 -3.17 -9.18
C PHE A 94 -41.19 -3.99 -8.06
N SER A 95 -41.55 -5.22 -8.37
CA SER A 95 -42.31 -6.10 -7.46
C SER A 95 -41.48 -6.85 -6.43
N GLY A 96 -40.13 -6.77 -6.52
CA GLY A 96 -39.18 -7.42 -5.62
C GLY A 96 -38.67 -6.49 -4.52
N ASP A 97 -37.51 -6.85 -3.94
CA ASP A 97 -36.79 -5.99 -2.99
C ASP A 97 -36.19 -4.78 -3.71
N ARG A 98 -36.89 -3.65 -3.59
CA ARG A 98 -36.52 -2.37 -4.21
C ARG A 98 -35.15 -1.86 -3.73
N THR A 99 -34.84 -2.07 -2.46
CA THR A 99 -33.56 -1.62 -1.88
C THR A 99 -32.41 -2.38 -2.50
N ASN A 100 -32.54 -3.68 -2.62
CA ASN A 100 -31.50 -4.52 -3.23
C ASN A 100 -31.37 -4.22 -4.74
N GLU A 101 -32.48 -4.04 -5.46
CA GLU A 101 -32.44 -3.67 -6.87
C GLU A 101 -31.80 -2.30 -7.09
N PHE A 102 -32.13 -1.30 -6.25
CA PHE A 102 -31.49 0.01 -6.26
C PHE A 102 -29.98 -0.11 -6.07
N LEU A 103 -29.52 -0.81 -5.03
CA LEU A 103 -28.09 -1.01 -4.76
C LEU A 103 -27.39 -1.71 -5.94
N LYS A 104 -27.99 -2.74 -6.49
CA LYS A 104 -27.44 -3.47 -7.65
C LYS A 104 -27.22 -2.54 -8.85
N ARG A 105 -28.23 -1.72 -9.20
CA ARG A 105 -28.13 -0.76 -10.30
C ARG A 105 -27.09 0.33 -10.01
N PHE A 106 -27.06 0.82 -8.76
CA PHE A 106 -26.08 1.81 -8.33
C PHE A 106 -24.65 1.28 -8.39
N PHE A 107 -24.43 0.06 -7.94
CA PHE A 107 -23.11 -0.59 -8.04
C PHE A 107 -22.64 -0.76 -9.49
N THR A 108 -23.54 -0.91 -10.46
CA THR A 108 -23.17 -0.96 -11.88
C THR A 108 -22.48 0.33 -12.35
N ILE A 109 -22.92 1.49 -11.83
CA ILE A 109 -22.27 2.78 -12.10
C ILE A 109 -20.85 2.78 -11.48
N VAL A 110 -20.74 2.40 -10.22
CA VAL A 110 -19.44 2.34 -9.51
C VAL A 110 -18.46 1.41 -10.24
N ASP A 111 -18.93 0.24 -10.67
CA ASP A 111 -18.10 -0.72 -11.40
C ASP A 111 -17.66 -0.18 -12.77
N SER A 112 -18.51 0.57 -13.47
CA SER A 112 -18.15 1.20 -14.73
C SER A 112 -17.00 2.20 -14.57
N TRP A 113 -17.07 3.04 -13.54
CA TRP A 113 -16.00 3.98 -13.21
C TRP A 113 -14.71 3.27 -12.77
N ARG A 114 -14.82 2.22 -11.96
CA ARG A 114 -13.67 1.42 -11.54
C ARG A 114 -12.96 0.79 -12.72
N ASN A 115 -13.71 0.18 -13.65
CA ASN A 115 -13.16 -0.46 -14.83
C ASN A 115 -12.47 0.56 -15.76
N LEU A 116 -13.08 1.74 -15.95
CA LEU A 116 -12.46 2.81 -16.72
C LEU A 116 -11.16 3.31 -16.06
N PHE A 117 -11.17 3.48 -14.74
CA PHE A 117 -9.98 3.87 -13.99
C PHE A 117 -8.85 2.85 -14.18
N GLN A 118 -9.16 1.55 -14.03
CA GLN A 118 -8.18 0.50 -14.23
C GLN A 118 -7.59 0.52 -15.66
N GLU A 119 -8.46 0.63 -16.67
CA GLU A 119 -8.04 0.70 -18.08
C GLU A 119 -7.11 1.90 -18.36
N VAL A 120 -7.43 3.06 -17.80
CA VAL A 120 -6.59 4.26 -17.93
C VAL A 120 -5.25 4.05 -17.23
N CYS A 121 -5.25 3.50 -16.03
CA CYS A 121 -4.02 3.22 -15.29
C CYS A 121 -3.12 2.24 -16.06
N ASP A 122 -3.68 1.17 -16.62
CA ASP A 122 -2.91 0.19 -17.42
C ASP A 122 -2.29 0.84 -18.65
N ARG A 123 -3.01 1.75 -19.33
CA ARG A 123 -2.51 2.48 -20.51
C ARG A 123 -1.34 3.42 -20.19
N ILE A 124 -1.33 4.02 -19.02
CA ILE A 124 -0.24 4.91 -18.58
C ILE A 124 0.88 4.14 -17.86
N GLY A 125 0.73 2.83 -17.73
CA GLY A 125 1.71 1.98 -17.07
C GLY A 125 1.66 2.05 -15.54
N GLN A 126 0.57 2.53 -14.96
CA GLN A 126 0.37 2.56 -13.51
C GLN A 126 -0.51 1.39 -13.09
N ASN A 127 0.06 0.40 -12.42
CA ASN A 127 -0.69 -0.77 -11.98
C ASN A 127 -0.10 -1.43 -10.73
N GLY A 128 -0.88 -2.34 -10.14
CA GLY A 128 -0.52 -3.04 -8.91
C GLY A 128 0.59 -4.08 -9.04
N LYS A 129 1.10 -4.37 -10.26
CA LYS A 129 2.24 -5.29 -10.43
C LYS A 129 3.51 -4.75 -9.79
N TYR A 130 3.67 -3.41 -9.77
CA TYR A 130 4.77 -2.74 -9.12
C TYR A 130 4.86 -3.12 -7.65
N GLY A 131 3.84 -2.83 -6.86
CA GLY A 131 3.86 -3.08 -5.42
C GLY A 131 3.85 -4.56 -5.06
N LEU A 132 3.07 -5.37 -5.77
CA LEU A 132 3.06 -6.83 -5.56
C LEU A 132 4.40 -7.47 -5.94
N GLY A 133 5.09 -6.94 -6.95
CA GLY A 133 6.44 -7.35 -7.34
C GLY A 133 7.45 -7.01 -6.25
N ASN A 134 7.42 -5.79 -5.72
CA ASN A 134 8.25 -5.37 -4.58
C ASN A 134 8.01 -6.25 -3.36
N LEU A 135 6.75 -6.52 -3.00
CA LEU A 135 6.41 -7.41 -1.89
C LEU A 135 6.98 -8.83 -2.09
N LYS A 136 6.90 -9.37 -3.29
CA LYS A 136 7.45 -10.70 -3.61
C LYS A 136 8.96 -10.76 -3.38
N GLN A 137 9.69 -9.72 -3.76
CA GLN A 137 11.14 -9.64 -3.52
C GLN A 137 11.44 -9.47 -2.02
N VAL A 138 10.70 -8.60 -1.33
CA VAL A 138 10.81 -8.44 0.12
C VAL A 138 10.61 -9.78 0.85
N ARG A 139 9.59 -10.55 0.49
CA ARG A 139 9.33 -11.86 1.12
C ARG A 139 10.42 -12.89 0.85
N LYS A 140 11.07 -12.80 -0.32
CA LYS A 140 12.20 -13.67 -0.67
C LYS A 140 13.44 -13.36 0.15
N ASP A 141 13.82 -12.09 0.25
CA ASP A 141 15.11 -11.69 0.81
C ASP A 141 14.99 -11.33 2.31
N TYR A 142 13.81 -10.90 2.77
CA TYR A 142 13.52 -10.53 4.17
C TYR A 142 12.25 -11.22 4.69
N PRO A 143 12.19 -12.56 4.76
CA PRO A 143 10.94 -13.31 4.98
C PRO A 143 10.27 -13.05 6.33
N GLY A 144 11.00 -12.54 7.31
CA GLY A 144 10.48 -12.25 8.65
C GLY A 144 10.10 -10.78 8.88
N VAL A 145 10.53 -9.89 7.99
CA VAL A 145 10.31 -8.45 8.15
C VAL A 145 8.87 -8.09 7.77
N PRO A 146 8.14 -7.31 8.60
CA PRO A 146 6.82 -6.82 8.23
C PRO A 146 6.86 -6.01 6.93
N ALA A 147 5.84 -6.20 6.09
CA ALA A 147 5.65 -5.42 4.87
C ALA A 147 4.20 -4.93 4.81
N VAL A 148 4.03 -3.61 4.78
CA VAL A 148 2.75 -2.92 4.83
C VAL A 148 2.59 -2.12 3.54
N PHE A 149 1.42 -2.20 2.92
CA PHE A 149 1.09 -1.29 1.83
C PHE A 149 0.63 0.05 2.39
N TYR A 150 1.12 1.12 1.80
CA TYR A 150 0.75 2.50 2.06
C TYR A 150 0.46 3.18 0.73
N THR A 151 -0.82 3.27 0.36
CA THR A 151 -1.24 3.62 -1.00
C THR A 151 -2.50 4.48 -1.01
N ARG A 152 -2.67 5.33 -2.03
CA ARG A 152 -3.92 6.09 -2.26
C ARG A 152 -4.93 5.32 -3.08
N LYS A 153 -4.44 4.49 -3.98
CA LYS A 153 -5.24 3.83 -5.01
C LYS A 153 -5.52 2.39 -4.60
N SER A 154 -6.38 2.17 -3.59
CA SER A 154 -6.75 0.81 -3.22
C SER A 154 -8.24 0.57 -3.45
N LEU A 155 -8.53 -0.49 -4.19
CA LEU A 155 -9.85 -1.08 -4.31
C LEU A 155 -9.93 -2.32 -3.41
N ILE A 156 -11.13 -2.80 -3.10
CA ILE A 156 -11.31 -4.01 -2.28
C ILE A 156 -10.55 -5.21 -2.86
N ASN A 157 -10.57 -5.36 -4.19
CA ASN A 157 -9.83 -6.43 -4.87
C ASN A 157 -8.32 -6.32 -4.67
N ASP A 158 -7.78 -5.09 -4.62
CA ASP A 158 -6.37 -4.84 -4.36
C ASP A 158 -6.01 -5.23 -2.92
N ALA A 159 -6.84 -4.86 -1.94
CA ALA A 159 -6.66 -5.27 -0.55
C ALA A 159 -6.62 -6.80 -0.42
N VAL A 160 -7.53 -7.51 -1.08
CA VAL A 160 -7.54 -8.99 -1.10
C VAL A 160 -6.27 -9.53 -1.77
N ALA A 161 -5.81 -8.95 -2.87
CA ALA A 161 -4.58 -9.36 -3.56
C ALA A 161 -3.34 -9.15 -2.69
N MET A 162 -3.23 -7.99 -2.02
CA MET A 162 -2.14 -7.66 -1.11
C MET A 162 -2.05 -8.63 0.06
N LEU A 163 -3.18 -8.90 0.74
CA LEU A 163 -3.22 -9.84 1.86
C LEU A 163 -2.92 -11.28 1.43
N LYS A 164 -3.45 -11.73 0.29
CA LYS A 164 -3.11 -13.05 -0.28
C LYS A 164 -1.63 -13.17 -0.66
N ALA A 165 -1.00 -12.07 -1.09
CA ALA A 165 0.43 -12.01 -1.37
C ALA A 165 1.30 -12.00 -0.09
N GLY A 166 0.68 -11.92 1.08
CA GLY A 166 1.35 -11.97 2.37
C GLY A 166 1.74 -10.61 2.94
N ALA A 167 1.05 -9.55 2.58
CA ALA A 167 1.20 -8.27 3.28
C ALA A 167 0.74 -8.38 4.73
N ASP A 168 1.43 -7.71 5.64
CA ASP A 168 1.09 -7.68 7.07
C ASP A 168 0.06 -6.57 7.38
N GLY A 169 -0.15 -5.63 6.47
CA GLY A 169 -1.13 -4.55 6.62
C GLY A 169 -1.33 -3.74 5.35
N LEU A 170 -2.37 -2.91 5.40
CA LEU A 170 -2.71 -1.93 4.37
C LEU A 170 -3.15 -0.63 5.04
N MET A 171 -2.53 0.47 4.65
CA MET A 171 -2.85 1.81 5.09
C MET A 171 -3.11 2.72 3.90
N ILE A 172 -4.03 3.66 4.09
CA ILE A 172 -4.41 4.62 3.04
C ILE A 172 -3.64 5.92 3.24
N LYS A 173 -2.92 6.35 2.20
CA LYS A 173 -2.25 7.66 2.17
C LYS A 173 -3.28 8.78 2.25
N PRO A 174 -3.06 9.80 3.07
CA PRO A 174 -3.89 10.99 3.07
C PRO A 174 -3.93 11.65 1.68
N SER A 175 -5.09 12.17 1.31
CA SER A 175 -5.28 12.86 0.04
C SER A 175 -6.19 14.06 0.24
N GLY A 176 -5.68 15.26 0.01
CA GLY A 176 -6.42 16.50 -0.04
C GLY A 176 -6.86 16.87 -1.46
N LYS A 177 -7.52 18.00 -1.61
CA LYS A 177 -7.93 18.55 -2.91
C LYS A 177 -6.75 19.10 -3.73
N ASP A 178 -5.63 19.41 -3.05
CA ASP A 178 -4.39 19.91 -3.64
C ASP A 178 -3.17 19.43 -2.81
N ASP A 179 -1.98 19.77 -3.26
CA ASP A 179 -0.72 19.36 -2.62
C ASP A 179 -0.56 19.97 -1.21
N VAL A 180 -1.04 21.20 -1.00
CA VAL A 180 -0.93 21.90 0.30
C VAL A 180 -1.80 21.19 1.34
N GLU A 181 -3.04 20.91 0.99
CA GLU A 181 -3.96 20.17 1.86
C GLU A 181 -3.47 18.75 2.11
N THR A 182 -2.93 18.08 1.08
CA THR A 182 -2.35 16.74 1.20
C THR A 182 -1.18 16.72 2.19
N ARG A 183 -0.26 17.70 2.12
CA ARG A 183 0.84 17.85 3.09
C ARG A 183 0.32 18.05 4.51
N SER A 184 -0.66 18.95 4.67
CA SER A 184 -1.27 19.20 5.97
C SER A 184 -1.91 17.96 6.58
N LEU A 185 -2.70 17.22 5.78
CA LEU A 185 -3.33 15.97 6.22
C LEU A 185 -2.30 14.87 6.52
N THR A 186 -1.21 14.81 5.75
CA THR A 186 -0.14 13.83 5.98
C THR A 186 0.54 14.11 7.32
N ARG A 187 0.87 15.37 7.61
CA ARG A 187 1.46 15.78 8.89
C ARG A 187 0.53 15.48 10.07
N GLU A 188 -0.76 15.82 9.94
CA GLU A 188 -1.76 15.55 10.97
C GLU A 188 -1.88 14.06 11.29
N LYS A 189 -1.86 13.20 10.26
CA LYS A 189 -2.04 11.76 10.41
C LYS A 189 -0.76 10.98 10.67
N ALA A 190 0.41 11.61 10.54
CA ALA A 190 1.70 10.94 10.73
C ALA A 190 1.84 10.23 12.09
N PRO A 191 1.45 10.81 13.25
CA PRO A 191 1.53 10.10 14.52
C PRO A 191 0.70 8.81 14.55
N GLY A 192 -0.55 8.86 14.06
CA GLY A 192 -1.41 7.68 13.98
C GLY A 192 -0.86 6.59 13.05
N LEU A 193 -0.28 7.00 11.90
CA LEU A 193 0.41 6.06 10.99
C LEU A 193 1.53 5.33 11.73
N ILE A 194 2.38 6.05 12.45
CA ILE A 194 3.51 5.46 13.16
C ILE A 194 3.03 4.52 14.28
N GLU A 195 1.97 4.90 15.00
CA GLU A 195 1.36 4.03 16.03
C GLU A 195 0.86 2.72 15.43
N GLU A 196 0.13 2.77 14.31
CA GLU A 196 -0.36 1.57 13.61
C GLU A 196 0.79 0.71 13.08
N LEU A 197 1.85 1.31 12.51
CA LEU A 197 3.04 0.58 12.09
C LEU A 197 3.75 -0.11 13.26
N SER A 198 3.85 0.55 14.42
CA SER A 198 4.40 -0.03 15.64
C SER A 198 3.61 -1.25 16.09
N LEU A 199 2.28 -1.19 16.05
CA LEU A 199 1.41 -2.31 16.41
C LEU A 199 1.61 -3.53 15.50
N ILE A 200 1.79 -3.30 14.20
CA ILE A 200 2.09 -4.37 13.23
C ILE A 200 3.45 -5.01 13.55
N VAL A 201 4.47 -4.19 13.82
CA VAL A 201 5.80 -4.69 14.20
C VAL A 201 5.74 -5.50 15.49
N ASP A 202 5.05 -5.01 16.53
CA ASP A 202 4.89 -5.73 17.81
C ASP A 202 4.17 -7.06 17.62
N THR A 203 3.10 -7.08 16.83
CA THR A 203 2.36 -8.31 16.50
C THR A 203 3.26 -9.33 15.80
N LYS A 204 4.06 -8.87 14.82
CA LYS A 204 5.00 -9.75 14.11
C LYS A 204 6.11 -10.25 15.02
N MET A 205 6.64 -9.39 15.87
CA MET A 205 7.65 -9.77 16.87
C MET A 205 7.14 -10.87 17.80
N ASP A 206 5.89 -10.79 18.27
CA ASP A 206 5.31 -11.82 19.14
C ASP A 206 5.06 -13.13 18.40
N GLN A 207 4.67 -13.09 17.12
CA GLN A 207 4.60 -14.27 16.27
C GLN A 207 5.97 -14.93 16.12
N MET A 208 7.02 -14.14 15.85
CA MET A 208 8.38 -14.63 15.68
C MET A 208 8.97 -15.21 16.98
N LYS A 209 8.67 -14.61 18.14
CA LYS A 209 9.03 -15.17 19.44
C LYS A 209 8.40 -16.55 19.66
N LYS A 210 7.10 -16.69 19.38
CA LYS A 210 6.39 -17.98 19.48
C LYS A 210 7.02 -19.03 18.56
N ILE A 211 7.36 -18.65 17.31
CA ILE A 211 8.05 -19.56 16.38
C ILE A 211 9.43 -19.93 16.92
N LYS A 212 10.22 -18.95 17.41
CA LYS A 212 11.55 -19.20 18.01
C LYS A 212 11.45 -20.18 19.17
N ASP A 213 10.48 -19.99 20.07
CA ASP A 213 10.29 -20.85 21.25
C ASP A 213 9.86 -22.27 20.87
N SER A 214 9.14 -22.43 19.74
CA SER A 214 8.74 -23.74 19.21
C SER A 214 9.82 -24.46 18.39
N LEU A 215 10.80 -23.70 17.87
CA LEU A 215 11.92 -24.27 17.13
C LEU A 215 12.99 -24.78 18.12
N GLY A 216 12.99 -26.07 18.42
CA GLY A 216 14.02 -26.70 19.26
C GLY A 216 15.46 -26.48 18.73
N ASN A 217 16.44 -27.07 19.38
CA ASN A 217 17.89 -26.84 19.19
C ASN A 217 18.41 -27.07 17.74
N GLU A 218 17.65 -27.69 16.85
CA GLU A 218 18.08 -28.04 15.49
C GLU A 218 18.14 -26.86 14.50
N MET A 219 17.65 -25.67 14.88
CA MET A 219 17.60 -24.49 13.99
C MET A 219 18.47 -23.30 14.44
N MET A 220 19.61 -23.54 15.03
CA MET A 220 20.51 -22.51 15.59
C MET A 220 20.89 -21.39 14.61
N ALA A 221 21.11 -21.69 13.33
CA ALA A 221 21.49 -20.66 12.34
C ALA A 221 20.33 -19.71 12.00
N LYS A 222 19.08 -20.21 11.97
CA LYS A 222 17.89 -19.36 11.79
C LYS A 222 17.55 -18.59 13.06
N LYS A 223 17.93 -19.08 14.22
CA LYS A 223 17.75 -18.43 15.51
C LYS A 223 18.52 -17.11 15.60
N SER A 224 19.77 -17.07 15.13
CA SER A 224 20.57 -15.83 15.14
C SER A 224 19.94 -14.71 14.33
N ALA A 225 19.50 -14.99 13.09
CA ALA A 225 18.84 -14.00 12.27
C ALA A 225 17.51 -13.49 12.87
N MET A 226 16.78 -14.38 13.58
CA MET A 226 15.56 -13.98 14.28
C MET A 226 15.84 -13.14 15.52
N GLU A 227 16.95 -13.41 16.22
CA GLU A 227 17.39 -12.60 17.38
C GLU A 227 17.76 -11.19 16.96
N ASP A 228 18.44 -11.03 15.81
CA ASP A 228 18.77 -9.73 15.24
C ASP A 228 17.50 -8.94 14.85
N LEU A 229 16.51 -9.58 14.23
CA LEU A 229 15.22 -8.99 13.93
C LEU A 229 14.48 -8.55 15.21
N ILE A 230 14.38 -9.43 16.20
CA ILE A 230 13.73 -9.13 17.48
C ILE A 230 14.43 -7.97 18.20
N SER A 231 15.76 -7.89 18.12
CA SER A 231 16.53 -6.79 18.71
C SER A 231 16.21 -5.46 18.02
N GLY A 232 16.21 -5.43 16.68
CA GLY A 232 15.84 -4.24 15.92
C GLY A 232 14.42 -3.76 16.22
N TRP A 233 13.47 -4.69 16.37
CA TRP A 233 12.07 -4.33 16.66
C TRP A 233 11.85 -3.80 18.09
N LYS A 234 12.64 -4.23 19.08
CA LYS A 234 12.56 -3.66 20.44
C LYS A 234 12.94 -2.18 20.46
N GLU A 235 13.82 -1.76 19.56
CA GLU A 235 14.25 -0.37 19.43
C GLU A 235 13.19 0.49 18.70
N PHE A 236 12.24 -0.14 17.97
CA PHE A 236 11.15 0.54 17.28
C PHE A 236 10.05 1.05 18.23
N ARG A 237 9.97 0.56 19.46
CA ARG A 237 9.00 1.06 20.43
C ARG A 237 9.23 2.54 20.69
N ILE A 238 8.33 3.37 20.18
CA ILE A 238 8.28 4.79 20.49
C ILE A 238 7.90 4.92 21.97
N LYS A 239 8.78 5.58 22.74
CA LYS A 239 8.53 5.90 24.14
C LYS A 239 7.54 7.02 24.27
#